data_239ee79cd4f271aa3ac595ad36ab35fc
#
_entry.id   239ee79cd4f271aa3ac595ad36ab35fc
#
_cell.length_a   1.000
_cell.length_b   1.000
_cell.length_c   1.000
_cell.angle_alpha   90.00
_cell.angle_beta   90.00
_cell.angle_gamma   90.00
#
_symmetry.space_group_name_H-M   'P 1'
#
loop_
_entity.id
_entity.type
_entity.pdbx_description
1 polymer ?
#
loop_
_entity_poly.entity_id
_entity_poly.type
_entity_poly.pdbx_seq_one_letter_code
_entity_poly.pdbx_strand_id
1 'polypeptide(L)'
;VIPLAVWQAQQRPVALPAPRAPHEASAGTNLGPVTPRRQQILDIAADLFAARGFHGVSVAELGSACGISGPALYKHFESKDAMLAEMLVSISETLLAEGRSRVAGSDGPREALEALVEWHIQFAIEHRALIVVQDRDWSSLPDEARERVRALQRAYVDVWATQVRRFHTGLSPEASRTRAHVLFGLLNSTPHSGRLPDPQMHDVLRDMAHGALGLT
;
A
#
# COMPACT_ATOMS: atom_id res chain seq x y z
N VAL A 1 0.69 -8.15 -2.82
CA VAL A 1 1.62 -8.42 -3.92
C VAL A 1 1.71 -7.14 -4.71
N ILE A 2 2.88 -6.51 -4.79
CA ILE A 2 3.12 -5.54 -5.85
C ILE A 2 2.96 -6.37 -7.13
N PRO A 3 2.02 -6.05 -8.05
CA PRO A 3 1.82 -6.85 -9.25
C PRO A 3 3.17 -7.06 -9.94
N LEU A 4 3.43 -8.26 -10.47
CA LEU A 4 4.67 -8.56 -11.20
C LEU A 4 4.92 -7.51 -12.30
N ALA A 5 3.85 -7.01 -12.92
CA ALA A 5 3.88 -5.92 -13.89
C ALA A 5 4.36 -4.58 -13.28
N VAL A 6 3.98 -4.26 -12.04
CA VAL A 6 4.43 -3.04 -11.34
C VAL A 6 5.89 -3.18 -10.91
N TRP A 7 6.30 -4.38 -10.48
CA TRP A 7 7.69 -4.68 -10.17
C TRP A 7 8.61 -4.57 -11.40
N GLN A 8 8.20 -5.08 -12.56
CA GLN A 8 8.95 -4.95 -13.81
C GLN A 8 9.05 -3.50 -14.30
N ALA A 9 7.99 -2.69 -14.10
CA ALA A 9 8.01 -1.27 -14.44
C ALA A 9 8.91 -0.44 -13.51
N GLN A 10 9.13 -0.89 -12.27
CA GLN A 10 10.02 -0.22 -11.30
C GLN A 10 11.51 -0.47 -11.58
N GLN A 11 11.88 -1.50 -12.35
CA GLN A 11 13.26 -1.83 -12.68
C GLN A 11 13.78 -1.20 -13.99
N ARG A 12 12.92 -0.54 -14.76
CA ARG A 12 13.39 0.21 -15.93
C ARG A 12 14.17 1.45 -15.47
N PRO A 13 15.43 1.62 -15.87
CA PRO A 13 16.15 2.86 -15.61
C PRO A 13 15.37 4.00 -16.30
N VAL A 14 14.81 4.89 -15.50
CA VAL A 14 14.26 6.15 -16.00
C VAL A 14 15.47 6.99 -16.41
N ALA A 15 15.64 7.20 -17.72
CA ALA A 15 16.57 8.22 -18.19
C ALA A 15 16.12 9.55 -17.59
N LEU A 16 16.97 10.13 -16.71
CA LEU A 16 16.70 11.43 -16.11
C LEU A 16 16.58 12.48 -17.23
N PRO A 17 15.47 13.19 -17.37
CA PRO A 17 15.42 14.35 -18.22
C PRO A 17 16.36 15.43 -17.63
N ALA A 18 17.07 16.13 -18.51
CA ALA A 18 17.93 17.25 -18.14
C ALA A 18 17.17 18.28 -17.28
N PRO A 19 17.84 18.96 -16.33
CA PRO A 19 17.18 19.88 -15.41
C PRO A 19 16.52 21.01 -16.20
N ARG A 20 15.18 21.07 -16.12
CA ARG A 20 14.39 22.21 -16.59
C ARG A 20 14.43 23.32 -15.53
N ALA A 21 14.55 24.55 -16.01
CA ALA A 21 14.48 25.77 -15.23
C ALA A 21 13.16 25.84 -14.40
N PRO A 22 13.13 26.57 -13.26
CA PRO A 22 12.01 26.59 -12.35
C PRO A 22 10.79 27.21 -13.03
N HIS A 23 9.78 26.40 -13.32
CA HIS A 23 8.42 26.86 -13.60
C HIS A 23 7.62 26.86 -12.31
N GLU A 24 6.85 27.92 -12.17
CA GLU A 24 5.99 28.28 -11.05
C GLU A 24 5.14 27.11 -10.53
N ALA A 25 4.99 27.09 -9.21
CA ALA A 25 4.22 26.13 -8.46
C ALA A 25 2.78 25.99 -8.99
N SER A 26 2.49 24.88 -9.65
CA SER A 26 1.13 24.43 -9.89
C SER A 26 0.55 23.91 -8.58
N ALA A 27 -0.65 24.38 -8.25
CA ALA A 27 -1.37 24.10 -7.02
C ALA A 27 -1.42 22.61 -6.73
N GLY A 28 -0.74 22.18 -5.65
CA GLY A 28 -0.86 20.84 -5.11
C GLY A 28 -2.32 20.58 -4.76
N THR A 29 -2.85 19.43 -5.17
CA THR A 29 -4.17 18.95 -4.80
C THR A 29 -4.22 18.86 -3.27
N ASN A 30 -4.91 19.81 -2.66
CA ASN A 30 -5.05 19.94 -1.22
C ASN A 30 -5.99 18.81 -0.75
N LEU A 31 -5.45 17.63 -0.44
CA LEU A 31 -6.17 16.57 0.26
C LEU A 31 -6.43 17.08 1.68
N GLY A 32 -7.62 17.68 1.89
CA GLY A 32 -8.06 18.11 3.21
C GLY A 32 -8.07 16.93 4.21
N PRO A 33 -8.12 17.20 5.52
CA PRO A 33 -8.11 16.15 6.54
C PRO A 33 -9.23 15.14 6.27
N VAL A 34 -8.87 13.84 6.25
CA VAL A 34 -9.82 12.75 6.02
C VAL A 34 -10.81 12.74 7.18
N THR A 35 -12.05 13.13 6.93
CA THR A 35 -13.11 13.05 7.94
C THR A 35 -13.54 11.60 8.14
N PRO A 36 -14.06 11.22 9.32
CA PRO A 36 -14.56 9.86 9.56
C PRO A 36 -15.54 9.38 8.48
N ARG A 37 -16.39 10.27 7.98
CA ARG A 37 -17.35 9.95 6.90
C ARG A 37 -16.65 9.71 5.56
N ARG A 38 -15.61 10.46 5.26
CA ARG A 38 -14.83 10.28 4.03
C ARG A 38 -14.09 8.95 4.05
N GLN A 39 -13.50 8.57 5.19
CA GLN A 39 -12.87 7.25 5.35
C GLN A 39 -13.88 6.12 5.19
N GLN A 40 -15.04 6.21 5.83
CA GLN A 40 -16.09 5.20 5.68
C GLN A 40 -16.51 4.99 4.21
N ILE A 41 -16.58 6.06 3.42
CA ILE A 41 -16.90 5.95 1.99
C ILE A 41 -15.76 5.22 1.24
N LEU A 42 -14.50 5.51 1.57
CA LEU A 42 -13.35 4.84 0.96
C LEU A 42 -13.33 3.34 1.29
N ASP A 43 -13.64 2.96 2.53
CA ASP A 43 -13.69 1.55 2.95
C ASP A 43 -14.77 0.77 2.19
N ILE A 44 -15.99 1.32 2.10
CA ILE A 44 -17.09 0.73 1.33
C ILE A 44 -16.73 0.64 -0.17
N ALA A 45 -16.08 1.67 -0.71
CA ALA A 45 -15.64 1.68 -2.10
C ALA A 45 -14.55 0.63 -2.36
N ALA A 46 -13.62 0.43 -1.41
CA ALA A 46 -12.59 -0.60 -1.51
C ALA A 46 -13.20 -1.99 -1.62
N ASP A 47 -14.19 -2.31 -0.79
CA ASP A 47 -14.89 -3.60 -0.83
C ASP A 47 -15.61 -3.81 -2.16
N LEU A 48 -16.32 -2.81 -2.66
CA LEU A 48 -17.01 -2.89 -3.95
C LEU A 48 -16.04 -3.03 -5.11
N PHE A 49 -14.97 -2.24 -5.12
CA PHE A 49 -13.93 -2.36 -6.14
C PHE A 49 -13.26 -3.73 -6.06
N ALA A 50 -12.90 -4.22 -4.87
CA ALA A 50 -12.32 -5.55 -4.72
C ALA A 50 -13.23 -6.65 -5.26
N ALA A 51 -14.54 -6.57 -5.00
CA ALA A 51 -15.49 -7.59 -5.44
C ALA A 51 -15.74 -7.59 -6.96
N ARG A 52 -15.82 -6.40 -7.61
CA ARG A 52 -16.34 -6.27 -8.98
C ARG A 52 -15.42 -5.54 -9.96
N GLY A 53 -14.28 -5.06 -9.52
CA GLY A 53 -13.39 -4.21 -10.30
C GLY A 53 -13.78 -2.74 -10.30
N PHE A 54 -12.79 -1.88 -10.45
CA PHE A 54 -13.01 -0.45 -10.52
C PHE A 54 -14.02 -0.06 -11.61
N HIS A 55 -13.87 -0.59 -12.82
CA HIS A 55 -14.77 -0.28 -13.93
C HIS A 55 -16.17 -0.92 -13.80
N GLY A 56 -16.28 -2.01 -13.03
CA GLY A 56 -17.55 -2.73 -12.79
C GLY A 56 -18.46 -2.08 -11.76
N VAL A 57 -18.07 -0.96 -11.14
CA VAL A 57 -18.85 -0.27 -10.09
C VAL A 57 -19.21 1.13 -10.56
N SER A 58 -20.51 1.44 -10.59
CA SER A 58 -21.01 2.77 -10.93
C SER A 58 -21.04 3.72 -9.72
N VAL A 59 -21.04 5.04 -9.99
CA VAL A 59 -21.19 6.08 -8.94
C VAL A 59 -22.53 5.96 -8.21
N ALA A 60 -23.59 5.54 -8.91
CA ALA A 60 -24.90 5.34 -8.29
C ALA A 60 -24.89 4.19 -7.27
N GLU A 61 -24.22 3.08 -7.60
CA GLU A 61 -24.05 1.95 -6.68
C GLU A 61 -23.17 2.31 -5.47
N LEU A 62 -22.08 3.05 -5.68
CA LEU A 62 -21.25 3.59 -4.59
C LEU A 62 -22.09 4.46 -3.65
N GLY A 63 -22.85 5.40 -4.20
CA GLY A 63 -23.74 6.24 -3.42
C GLY A 63 -24.74 5.41 -2.61
N SER A 64 -25.42 4.46 -3.26
CA SER A 64 -26.38 3.58 -2.61
C SER A 64 -25.75 2.76 -1.47
N ALA A 65 -24.59 2.17 -1.69
CA ALA A 65 -23.87 1.41 -0.66
C ALA A 65 -23.44 2.29 0.52
N CYS A 66 -23.11 3.56 0.27
CA CYS A 66 -22.79 4.53 1.30
C CYS A 66 -24.01 5.18 1.97
N GLY A 67 -25.24 4.82 1.57
CA GLY A 67 -26.48 5.44 2.08
C GLY A 67 -26.66 6.90 1.67
N ILE A 68 -26.09 7.32 0.53
CA ILE A 68 -26.20 8.67 -0.04
C ILE A 68 -26.55 8.59 -1.52
N SER A 69 -27.04 9.70 -2.10
CA SER A 69 -27.24 9.74 -3.55
C SER A 69 -25.92 9.82 -4.33
N GLY A 70 -25.90 9.31 -5.58
CA GLY A 70 -24.74 9.46 -6.45
C GLY A 70 -24.23 10.90 -6.57
N PRO A 71 -25.09 11.91 -6.80
CA PRO A 71 -24.70 13.31 -6.77
C PRO A 71 -24.12 13.79 -5.43
N ALA A 72 -24.57 13.24 -4.29
CA ALA A 72 -24.03 13.60 -2.99
C ALA A 72 -22.59 13.05 -2.78
N LEU A 73 -22.20 11.98 -3.47
CA LEU A 73 -20.85 11.45 -3.45
C LEU A 73 -19.84 12.48 -3.98
N TYR A 74 -20.22 13.25 -5.01
CA TYR A 74 -19.39 14.30 -5.58
C TYR A 74 -19.12 15.49 -4.63
N LYS A 75 -19.82 15.59 -3.50
CA LYS A 75 -19.47 16.51 -2.41
C LYS A 75 -18.23 16.05 -1.63
N HIS A 76 -17.92 14.77 -1.71
CA HIS A 76 -16.78 14.16 -1.02
C HIS A 76 -15.60 13.92 -1.96
N PHE A 77 -15.86 13.55 -3.21
CA PHE A 77 -14.82 13.19 -4.19
C PHE A 77 -15.17 13.76 -5.55
N GLU A 78 -14.20 14.39 -6.23
CA GLU A 78 -14.40 15.02 -7.54
C GLU A 78 -14.78 14.00 -8.62
N SER A 79 -14.28 12.77 -8.51
CA SER A 79 -14.54 11.69 -9.45
C SER A 79 -14.31 10.32 -8.77
N LYS A 80 -14.69 9.25 -9.47
CA LYS A 80 -14.37 7.88 -9.05
C LYS A 80 -12.86 7.63 -9.12
N ASP A 81 -12.16 8.22 -10.11
CA ASP A 81 -10.71 8.14 -10.24
C ASP A 81 -10.00 8.84 -9.08
N ALA A 82 -10.50 10.01 -8.65
CA ALA A 82 -10.00 10.72 -7.47
C ALA A 82 -10.19 9.89 -6.19
N MET A 83 -11.30 9.16 -6.07
CA MET A 83 -11.53 8.25 -4.95
C MET A 83 -10.53 7.10 -4.93
N LEU A 84 -10.26 6.46 -6.08
CA LEU A 84 -9.25 5.40 -6.20
C LEU A 84 -7.85 5.94 -5.88
N ALA A 85 -7.52 7.12 -6.38
CA ALA A 85 -6.25 7.78 -6.14
C ALA A 85 -6.04 8.04 -4.64
N GLU A 86 -7.02 8.65 -3.97
CA GLU A 86 -6.95 8.94 -2.53
C GLU A 86 -6.84 7.67 -1.70
N MET A 87 -7.62 6.65 -2.02
CA MET A 87 -7.59 5.35 -1.37
C MET A 87 -6.18 4.75 -1.36
N LEU A 88 -5.52 4.66 -2.52
CA LEU A 88 -4.22 4.03 -2.64
C LEU A 88 -3.05 4.93 -2.19
N VAL A 89 -3.18 6.24 -2.31
CA VAL A 89 -2.19 7.18 -1.78
C VAL A 89 -2.22 7.19 -0.26
N SER A 90 -3.40 7.36 0.36
CA SER A 90 -3.53 7.47 1.81
C SER A 90 -3.05 6.21 2.53
N ILE A 91 -3.40 5.02 2.03
CA ILE A 91 -2.92 3.78 2.64
C ILE A 91 -1.41 3.60 2.48
N SER A 92 -0.84 4.03 1.35
CA SER A 92 0.61 3.98 1.13
C SER A 92 1.36 4.96 2.05
N GLU A 93 0.78 6.14 2.32
CA GLU A 93 1.31 7.11 3.28
C GLU A 93 1.26 6.55 4.71
N THR A 94 0.13 5.93 5.09
CA THR A 94 -0.03 5.29 6.40
C THR A 94 0.99 4.17 6.60
N LEU A 95 1.15 3.27 5.63
CA LEU A 95 2.14 2.19 5.69
C LEU A 95 3.56 2.73 5.90
N LEU A 96 3.94 3.77 5.17
CA LEU A 96 5.26 4.37 5.29
C LEU A 96 5.46 5.08 6.64
N ALA A 97 4.48 5.87 7.08
CA ALA A 97 4.56 6.62 8.33
C ALA A 97 4.66 5.67 9.54
N GLU A 98 3.78 4.68 9.60
CA GLU A 98 3.78 3.69 10.66
C GLU A 98 5.02 2.80 10.64
N GLY A 99 5.48 2.37 9.46
CA GLY A 99 6.72 1.61 9.36
C GLY A 99 7.93 2.37 9.88
N ARG A 100 8.03 3.68 9.58
CA ARG A 100 9.08 4.55 10.13
C ARG A 100 8.96 4.70 11.64
N SER A 101 7.74 4.86 12.16
CA SER A 101 7.47 4.97 13.59
C SER A 101 7.90 3.71 14.33
N ARG A 102 7.58 2.50 13.81
CA ARG A 102 7.99 1.22 14.38
C ARG A 102 9.50 1.10 14.46
N VAL A 103 10.20 1.46 13.38
CA VAL A 103 11.68 1.43 13.36
C VAL A 103 12.27 2.44 14.35
N ALA A 104 11.69 3.63 14.46
CA ALA A 104 12.18 4.65 15.39
C ALA A 104 11.97 4.28 16.86
N GLY A 105 10.96 3.47 17.16
CA GLY A 105 10.66 2.98 18.53
C GLY A 105 11.36 1.68 18.92
N SER A 106 12.24 1.13 18.06
CA SER A 106 12.93 -0.15 18.29
C SER A 106 14.38 0.06 18.68
N ASP A 107 14.89 -0.75 19.62
CA ASP A 107 16.27 -0.67 20.11
C ASP A 107 17.33 -1.24 19.13
N GLY A 108 16.87 -2.03 18.13
CA GLY A 108 17.78 -2.63 17.17
C GLY A 108 17.09 -3.20 15.92
N PRO A 109 17.88 -3.68 14.94
CA PRO A 109 17.32 -4.14 13.67
C PRO A 109 16.44 -5.39 13.80
N ARG A 110 16.67 -6.27 14.78
CA ARG A 110 15.84 -7.44 15.05
C ARG A 110 14.44 -6.99 15.50
N GLU A 111 14.37 -6.19 16.53
CA GLU A 111 13.12 -5.67 17.08
C GLU A 111 12.36 -4.83 16.04
N ALA A 112 13.08 -4.00 15.27
CA ALA A 112 12.50 -3.24 14.18
C ALA A 112 11.84 -4.14 13.12
N LEU A 113 12.48 -5.26 12.75
CA LEU A 113 11.90 -6.22 11.80
C LEU A 113 10.68 -6.94 12.39
N GLU A 114 10.72 -7.34 13.66
CA GLU A 114 9.58 -7.96 14.36
C GLU A 114 8.40 -6.97 14.39
N ALA A 115 8.62 -5.71 14.75
CA ALA A 115 7.58 -4.68 14.77
C ALA A 115 7.02 -4.35 13.38
N LEU A 116 7.86 -4.36 12.34
CA LEU A 116 7.43 -4.17 10.96
C LEU A 116 6.59 -5.34 10.45
N VAL A 117 6.97 -6.59 10.77
CA VAL A 117 6.21 -7.80 10.41
C VAL A 117 4.84 -7.74 11.05
N GLU A 118 4.76 -7.48 12.34
CA GLU A 118 3.51 -7.42 13.09
C GLU A 118 2.56 -6.36 12.52
N TRP A 119 3.08 -5.16 12.27
CA TRP A 119 2.32 -4.08 11.65
C TRP A 119 1.79 -4.46 10.26
N HIS A 120 2.63 -5.04 9.41
CA HIS A 120 2.22 -5.37 8.05
C HIS A 120 1.24 -6.55 8.00
N ILE A 121 1.34 -7.51 8.92
CA ILE A 121 0.36 -8.60 9.06
C ILE A 121 -1.01 -8.03 9.43
N GLN A 122 -1.06 -7.13 10.43
CA GLN A 122 -2.30 -6.47 10.81
C GLN A 122 -2.93 -5.76 9.61
N PHE A 123 -2.15 -4.93 8.90
CA PHE A 123 -2.59 -4.29 7.67
C PHE A 123 -3.13 -5.28 6.64
N ALA A 124 -2.39 -6.36 6.36
CA ALA A 124 -2.75 -7.32 5.32
C ALA A 124 -4.02 -8.12 5.66
N ILE A 125 -4.34 -8.29 6.94
CA ILE A 125 -5.56 -8.92 7.41
C ILE A 125 -6.74 -7.95 7.37
N GLU A 126 -6.57 -6.73 7.84
CA GLU A 126 -7.65 -5.74 7.93
C GLU A 126 -8.02 -5.14 6.57
N HIS A 127 -7.06 -5.03 5.65
CA HIS A 127 -7.21 -4.32 4.38
C HIS A 127 -7.07 -5.20 3.13
N ARG A 128 -7.59 -6.45 3.19
CA ARG A 128 -7.55 -7.40 2.05
C ARG A 128 -8.11 -6.80 0.76
N ALA A 129 -9.18 -6.02 0.87
CA ALA A 129 -9.81 -5.34 -0.26
C ALA A 129 -8.83 -4.38 -0.97
N LEU A 130 -8.05 -3.60 -0.20
CA LEU A 130 -7.07 -2.66 -0.77
C LEU A 130 -5.93 -3.38 -1.50
N ILE A 131 -5.50 -4.55 -1.02
CA ILE A 131 -4.50 -5.37 -1.70
C ILE A 131 -5.04 -5.81 -3.07
N VAL A 132 -6.28 -6.31 -3.12
CA VAL A 132 -6.94 -6.72 -4.37
C VAL A 132 -7.09 -5.55 -5.33
N VAL A 133 -7.56 -4.40 -4.85
CA VAL A 133 -7.74 -3.18 -5.67
C VAL A 133 -6.40 -2.71 -6.24
N GLN A 134 -5.36 -2.66 -5.40
CA GLN A 134 -4.03 -2.26 -5.86
C GLN A 134 -3.49 -3.19 -6.93
N ASP A 135 -3.66 -4.50 -6.79
CA ASP A 135 -3.14 -5.48 -7.74
C ASP A 135 -3.88 -5.44 -9.08
N ARG A 136 -5.20 -5.32 -9.05
CA ARG A 136 -6.03 -5.42 -10.25
C ARG A 136 -6.25 -4.08 -10.95
N ASP A 137 -6.52 -3.03 -10.17
CA ASP A 137 -7.01 -1.77 -10.72
C ASP A 137 -5.90 -0.70 -10.86
N TRP A 138 -4.63 -1.12 -10.73
CA TRP A 138 -3.45 -0.26 -10.85
C TRP A 138 -3.42 0.59 -12.11
N SER A 139 -3.80 0.02 -13.25
CA SER A 139 -3.82 0.73 -14.53
C SER A 139 -4.88 1.84 -14.62
N SER A 140 -5.89 1.79 -13.74
CA SER A 140 -6.96 2.79 -13.66
C SER A 140 -6.57 4.03 -12.82
N LEU A 141 -5.43 4.00 -12.13
CA LEU A 141 -4.94 5.16 -11.40
C LEU A 141 -4.52 6.28 -12.34
N PRO A 142 -4.88 7.55 -12.05
CA PRO A 142 -4.27 8.71 -12.70
C PRO A 142 -2.75 8.69 -12.58
N ASP A 143 -2.05 9.21 -13.60
CA ASP A 143 -0.59 9.12 -13.68
C ASP A 143 0.11 9.75 -12.47
N GLU A 144 -0.35 10.92 -12.02
CA GLU A 144 0.20 11.61 -10.85
C GLU A 144 0.06 10.76 -9.57
N ALA A 145 -1.14 10.21 -9.33
CA ALA A 145 -1.39 9.34 -8.19
C ALA A 145 -0.54 8.06 -8.26
N ARG A 146 -0.40 7.49 -9.46
CA ARG A 146 0.42 6.31 -9.72
C ARG A 146 1.89 6.56 -9.36
N GLU A 147 2.45 7.70 -9.77
CA GLU A 147 3.82 8.09 -9.41
C GLU A 147 3.98 8.34 -7.90
N ARG A 148 2.98 8.97 -7.27
CA ARG A 148 2.96 9.18 -5.83
C ARG A 148 2.98 7.85 -5.06
N VAL A 149 2.09 6.92 -5.41
CA VAL A 149 2.04 5.59 -4.79
C VAL A 149 3.36 4.84 -4.99
N ARG A 150 3.94 4.87 -6.21
CA ARG A 150 5.26 4.26 -6.48
C ARG A 150 6.36 4.83 -5.58
N ALA A 151 6.38 6.15 -5.40
CA ALA A 151 7.38 6.79 -4.56
C ALA A 151 7.25 6.36 -3.09
N LEU A 152 6.01 6.32 -2.57
CA LEU A 152 5.71 5.88 -1.21
C LEU A 152 6.06 4.41 -0.99
N GLN A 153 5.72 3.55 -1.93
CA GLN A 153 6.04 2.12 -1.87
C GLN A 153 7.56 1.87 -1.91
N ARG A 154 8.29 2.57 -2.79
CA ARG A 154 9.77 2.49 -2.81
C ARG A 154 10.36 2.89 -1.47
N ALA A 155 9.88 3.99 -0.88
CA ALA A 155 10.33 4.45 0.43
C ALA A 155 10.02 3.43 1.55
N TYR A 156 8.86 2.78 1.49
CA TYR A 156 8.49 1.75 2.45
C TYR A 156 9.36 0.49 2.31
N VAL A 157 9.64 0.06 1.08
CA VAL A 157 10.60 -1.03 0.81
C VAL A 157 12.00 -0.67 1.34
N ASP A 158 12.43 0.59 1.22
CA ASP A 158 13.72 1.04 1.74
C ASP A 158 13.81 0.99 3.26
N VAL A 159 12.71 1.28 3.97
CA VAL A 159 12.62 1.11 5.44
C VAL A 159 12.93 -0.34 5.81
N TRP A 160 12.26 -1.30 5.17
CA TRP A 160 12.45 -2.73 5.43
C TRP A 160 13.85 -3.21 5.01
N ALA A 161 14.29 -2.90 3.79
CA ALA A 161 15.58 -3.32 3.27
C ALA A 161 16.75 -2.83 4.13
N THR A 162 16.61 -1.63 4.70
CA THR A 162 17.60 -1.08 5.63
C THR A 162 17.71 -1.94 6.89
N GLN A 163 16.60 -2.35 7.49
CA GLN A 163 16.62 -3.18 8.69
C GLN A 163 17.09 -4.61 8.38
N VAL A 164 16.67 -5.18 7.26
CA VAL A 164 17.16 -6.49 6.78
C VAL A 164 18.69 -6.47 6.62
N ARG A 165 19.24 -5.42 6.03
CA ARG A 165 20.69 -5.29 5.85
C ARG A 165 21.44 -5.08 7.16
N ARG A 166 20.86 -4.33 8.10
CA ARG A 166 21.45 -4.12 9.43
C ARG A 166 21.44 -5.40 10.27
N PHE A 167 20.41 -6.22 10.12
CA PHE A 167 20.29 -7.49 10.81
C PHE A 167 21.21 -8.57 10.18
N HIS A 168 21.29 -8.61 8.85
CA HIS A 168 22.14 -9.52 8.09
C HIS A 168 23.33 -8.77 7.48
N THR A 169 24.39 -8.58 8.22
CA THR A 169 25.54 -7.71 7.87
C THR A 169 26.28 -8.09 6.60
N GLY A 170 26.09 -9.31 6.07
CA GLY A 170 26.73 -9.78 4.82
C GLY A 170 25.90 -9.55 3.55
N LEU A 171 24.70 -8.96 3.62
CA LEU A 171 23.85 -8.78 2.46
C LEU A 171 24.20 -7.51 1.67
N SER A 172 24.17 -7.62 0.33
CA SER A 172 24.20 -6.45 -0.55
C SER A 172 22.90 -5.65 -0.44
N PRO A 173 22.88 -4.36 -0.83
CA PRO A 173 21.65 -3.57 -0.90
C PRO A 173 20.57 -4.22 -1.75
N GLU A 174 20.92 -4.79 -2.90
CA GLU A 174 20.00 -5.45 -3.83
C GLU A 174 19.40 -6.72 -3.19
N ALA A 175 20.22 -7.55 -2.53
CA ALA A 175 19.75 -8.74 -1.84
C ALA A 175 18.80 -8.39 -0.70
N SER A 176 19.07 -7.32 0.04
CA SER A 176 18.20 -6.84 1.12
C SER A 176 16.86 -6.33 0.59
N ARG A 177 16.86 -5.59 -0.53
CA ARG A 177 15.63 -5.17 -1.21
C ARG A 177 14.82 -6.37 -1.73
N THR A 178 15.48 -7.33 -2.35
CA THR A 178 14.84 -8.54 -2.85
C THR A 178 14.14 -9.30 -1.72
N ARG A 179 14.80 -9.46 -0.56
CA ARG A 179 14.20 -10.08 0.61
C ARG A 179 12.96 -9.32 1.10
N ALA A 180 13.01 -7.99 1.15
CA ALA A 180 11.85 -7.18 1.50
C ALA A 180 10.68 -7.40 0.52
N HIS A 181 10.94 -7.45 -0.79
CA HIS A 181 9.91 -7.73 -1.80
C HIS A 181 9.30 -9.13 -1.68
N VAL A 182 10.14 -10.16 -1.46
CA VAL A 182 9.65 -11.53 -1.24
C VAL A 182 8.76 -11.59 -0.01
N LEU A 183 9.15 -10.88 1.05
CA LEU A 183 8.37 -10.81 2.28
C LEU A 183 7.02 -10.14 2.07
N PHE A 184 6.97 -9.03 1.31
CA PHE A 184 5.69 -8.42 0.93
C PHE A 184 4.81 -9.36 0.12
N GLY A 185 5.40 -10.16 -0.78
CA GLY A 185 4.66 -11.21 -1.51
C GLY A 185 4.01 -12.22 -0.57
N LEU A 186 4.74 -12.64 0.47
CA LEU A 186 4.23 -13.53 1.50
C LEU A 186 3.11 -12.86 2.32
N LEU A 187 3.36 -11.68 2.88
CA LEU A 187 2.44 -11.00 3.79
C LEU A 187 1.15 -10.54 3.09
N ASN A 188 1.24 -10.07 1.84
CA ASN A 188 0.09 -9.64 1.04
C ASN A 188 -0.66 -10.80 0.37
N SER A 189 -0.34 -12.05 0.68
CA SER A 189 -1.06 -13.21 0.13
C SER A 189 -2.46 -13.41 0.73
N THR A 190 -2.82 -12.67 1.78
CA THR A 190 -4.07 -12.83 2.55
C THR A 190 -5.36 -12.91 1.73
N PRO A 191 -5.56 -12.16 0.62
CA PRO A 191 -6.75 -12.31 -0.20
C PRO A 191 -6.84 -13.64 -0.96
N HIS A 192 -5.71 -14.34 -1.11
CA HIS A 192 -5.56 -15.49 -1.99
C HIS A 192 -5.15 -16.79 -1.26
N SER A 193 -4.60 -16.72 -0.04
CA SER A 193 -3.94 -17.84 0.63
C SER A 193 -4.83 -18.66 1.55
N GLY A 194 -6.14 -18.53 1.49
CA GLY A 194 -7.03 -19.41 2.23
C GLY A 194 -8.08 -18.71 3.08
N ARG A 195 -8.81 -19.53 3.87
CA ARG A 195 -9.98 -19.08 4.66
C ARG A 195 -9.77 -19.36 6.15
N LEU A 196 -8.55 -19.22 6.63
CA LEU A 196 -8.30 -19.31 8.06
C LEU A 196 -8.95 -18.13 8.78
N PRO A 197 -9.46 -18.33 10.01
CA PRO A 197 -9.81 -17.22 10.90
C PRO A 197 -8.62 -16.28 11.09
N ASP A 198 -8.88 -14.97 11.24
CA ASP A 198 -7.84 -13.95 11.31
C ASP A 198 -6.73 -14.22 12.32
N PRO A 199 -6.99 -14.71 13.55
CA PRO A 199 -5.94 -15.04 14.50
C PRO A 199 -5.01 -16.17 13.99
N GLN A 200 -5.56 -17.19 13.33
CA GLN A 200 -4.77 -18.29 12.78
C GLN A 200 -3.98 -17.82 11.54
N MET A 201 -4.56 -16.97 10.70
CA MET A 201 -3.85 -16.37 9.57
C MET A 201 -2.69 -15.51 10.04
N HIS A 202 -2.89 -14.72 11.09
CA HIS A 202 -1.86 -13.93 11.75
C HIS A 202 -0.68 -14.80 12.19
N ASP A 203 -0.94 -15.88 12.92
CA ASP A 203 0.09 -16.78 13.41
C ASP A 203 0.89 -17.43 12.27
N VAL A 204 0.20 -17.90 11.24
CA VAL A 204 0.85 -18.51 10.05
C VAL A 204 1.76 -17.48 9.35
N LEU A 205 1.27 -16.28 9.11
CA LEU A 205 2.07 -15.23 8.45
C LEU A 205 3.27 -14.81 9.28
N ARG A 206 3.10 -14.67 10.60
CA ARG A 206 4.18 -14.34 11.51
C ARG A 206 5.27 -15.41 11.52
N ASP A 207 4.90 -16.67 11.69
CA ASP A 207 5.85 -17.77 11.74
C ASP A 207 6.63 -17.90 10.43
N MET A 208 5.94 -17.79 9.29
CA MET A 208 6.59 -17.81 7.97
C MET A 208 7.49 -16.60 7.75
N ALA A 209 7.07 -15.40 8.15
CA ALA A 209 7.87 -14.18 8.00
C ALA A 209 9.12 -14.22 8.90
N HIS A 210 8.97 -14.67 10.15
CA HIS A 210 10.10 -14.83 11.07
C HIS A 210 11.09 -15.87 10.53
N GLY A 211 10.62 -17.02 10.06
CA GLY A 211 11.47 -18.01 9.41
C GLY A 211 12.21 -17.46 8.19
N ALA A 212 11.52 -16.73 7.31
CA ALA A 212 12.12 -16.13 6.11
C ALA A 212 13.17 -15.05 6.44
N LEU A 213 13.03 -14.37 7.56
CA LEU A 213 13.96 -13.35 8.05
C LEU A 213 15.06 -13.91 8.96
N GLY A 214 14.95 -15.18 9.42
CA GLY A 214 15.88 -15.75 10.41
C GLY A 214 15.74 -15.11 11.78
N LEU A 215 14.53 -14.74 12.19
CA LEU A 215 14.19 -14.19 13.49
C LEU A 215 13.83 -15.26 14.53
N THR A 216 13.76 -16.52 14.11
CA THR A 216 13.53 -17.70 14.98
C THR A 216 14.75 -18.07 15.79
#